data_4e15cbaeea30491cb49f0370dc5efcad
#
_entry.id   4e15cbaeea30491cb49f0370dc5efcad
#
_cell.length_a   1.000
_cell.length_b   1.000
_cell.length_c   1.000
_cell.angle_alpha   90.00
_cell.angle_beta   90.00
_cell.angle_gamma   90.00
#
_symmetry.space_group_name_H-M   'P 1'
#
loop_
_entity.id
_entity.type
_entity.pdbx_description
1 polymer ?
#
loop_
_entity_poly.entity_id
_entity_poly.type
_entity_poly.pdbx_seq_one_letter_code
_entity_poly.pdbx_strand_id
1 'polypeptide(L)'
;MLSEKCFSVPPIGDGRPPVASIYQSCDELLKAGWQRAEITSQATDQGDRFPIYAYFNSSSVDDVLIGGIHGREPAGAIANSRYAEKLLRLGLERKILLLPLLNPWGYFHHIRYGPSGQSVSDSDHCLGRLPAAASPEAAAITEFVLNRMTINPGAAVLDLHEDPVYEAPEYRLEGWGSYLYISGENCLSHPISQRVIECLKNSSLPLIREGTTRFGERLTDGVIVNTEDGSIDELLYKLRACCPVITTENILHAANAPPLVERIATYLKVLDAFFDVSS
;
A
#
# COMPACT_ATOMS: atom_id res chain seq x y z
N MET A 1 -11.09 11.41 -17.65
CA MET A 1 -10.78 12.71 -17.01
C MET A 1 -11.00 12.58 -15.51
N LEU A 2 -10.17 13.24 -14.72
CA LEU A 2 -10.37 13.33 -13.27
C LEU A 2 -11.60 14.22 -13.00
N SER A 3 -12.42 13.87 -11.99
CA SER A 3 -13.49 14.76 -11.51
C SER A 3 -12.91 15.97 -10.78
N GLU A 4 -13.69 17.04 -10.64
CA GLU A 4 -13.26 18.24 -9.89
C GLU A 4 -12.86 17.93 -8.45
N LYS A 5 -13.52 16.97 -7.80
CA LYS A 5 -13.19 16.52 -6.45
C LYS A 5 -11.77 15.97 -6.35
N CYS A 6 -11.23 15.36 -7.40
CA CYS A 6 -9.83 14.89 -7.38
C CYS A 6 -8.83 16.02 -7.19
N PHE A 7 -9.16 17.25 -7.59
CA PHE A 7 -8.31 18.45 -7.42
C PHE A 7 -8.56 19.18 -6.10
N SER A 8 -9.60 18.82 -5.37
CA SER A 8 -9.94 19.44 -4.09
C SER A 8 -9.14 18.82 -2.95
N VAL A 9 -8.78 19.63 -1.97
CA VAL A 9 -8.19 19.12 -0.71
C VAL A 9 -9.26 18.30 0.01
N PRO A 10 -8.93 17.07 0.47
CA PRO A 10 -9.85 16.27 1.24
C PRO A 10 -10.36 17.00 2.49
N PRO A 11 -11.67 16.89 2.82
CA PRO A 11 -12.29 17.72 3.86
C PRO A 11 -11.85 17.37 5.29
N ILE A 12 -11.13 16.26 5.48
CA ILE A 12 -10.69 15.79 6.80
C ILE A 12 -9.72 16.74 7.50
N GLY A 13 -8.95 17.55 6.76
CA GLY A 13 -8.04 18.52 7.34
C GLY A 13 -6.77 17.95 7.98
N ASP A 14 -6.39 16.71 7.67
CA ASP A 14 -5.19 16.04 8.18
C ASP A 14 -3.89 16.38 7.42
N GLY A 15 -3.98 17.28 6.45
CA GLY A 15 -2.84 17.72 5.64
C GLY A 15 -2.52 16.83 4.43
N ARG A 16 -3.36 15.81 4.13
CA ARG A 16 -3.19 15.04 2.90
C ARG A 16 -3.44 15.89 1.66
N PRO A 17 -2.65 15.71 0.58
CA PRO A 17 -2.84 16.44 -0.66
C PRO A 17 -4.08 15.94 -1.43
N PRO A 18 -4.58 16.69 -2.43
CA PRO A 18 -5.58 16.21 -3.37
C PRO A 18 -5.16 14.90 -4.07
N VAL A 19 -6.14 14.08 -4.44
CA VAL A 19 -5.92 12.85 -5.24
C VAL A 19 -5.12 13.16 -6.52
N ALA A 20 -5.45 14.26 -7.19
CA ALA A 20 -4.75 14.70 -8.40
C ALA A 20 -3.25 14.94 -8.15
N SER A 21 -2.87 15.44 -6.99
CA SER A 21 -1.46 15.68 -6.65
C SER A 21 -0.67 14.37 -6.51
N ILE A 22 -1.28 13.30 -6.00
CA ILE A 22 -0.69 11.96 -5.98
C ILE A 22 -0.35 11.52 -7.41
N TYR A 23 -1.32 11.63 -8.31
CA TYR A 23 -1.13 11.20 -9.70
C TYR A 23 -0.18 12.12 -10.47
N GLN A 24 -0.23 13.44 -10.25
CA GLN A 24 0.70 14.39 -10.88
C GLN A 24 2.17 14.08 -10.53
N SER A 25 2.44 13.70 -9.27
CA SER A 25 3.79 13.28 -8.87
C SER A 25 4.20 11.99 -9.58
N CYS A 26 3.29 11.02 -9.71
CA CYS A 26 3.58 9.78 -10.45
C CYS A 26 3.65 10.01 -11.98
N ASP A 27 2.95 11.00 -12.53
CA ASP A 27 2.99 11.31 -13.97
C ASP A 27 4.37 11.82 -14.43
N GLU A 28 5.25 12.24 -13.49
CA GLU A 28 6.64 12.53 -13.82
C GLU A 28 7.37 11.30 -14.40
N LEU A 29 6.98 10.09 -13.97
CA LEU A 29 7.51 8.82 -14.49
C LEU A 29 7.27 8.67 -16.00
N LEU A 30 6.18 9.21 -16.54
CA LEU A 30 5.84 9.12 -17.96
C LEU A 30 6.88 9.82 -18.84
N LYS A 31 7.54 10.87 -18.33
CA LYS A 31 8.60 11.59 -19.04
C LYS A 31 9.85 10.74 -19.28
N ALA A 32 10.01 9.67 -18.49
CA ALA A 32 11.10 8.70 -18.62
C ALA A 32 10.67 7.39 -19.31
N GLY A 33 9.54 7.40 -20.02
CA GLY A 33 9.09 6.25 -20.79
C GLY A 33 8.26 5.22 -20.01
N TRP A 34 7.94 5.49 -18.74
CA TRP A 34 6.98 4.67 -18.03
C TRP A 34 5.61 4.76 -18.69
N GLN A 35 4.80 3.75 -18.47
CA GLN A 35 3.41 3.70 -18.91
C GLN A 35 2.47 3.92 -17.73
N ARG A 36 1.30 4.49 -18.01
CA ARG A 36 0.19 4.58 -17.08
C ARG A 36 -1.01 3.85 -17.69
N ALA A 37 -1.62 2.97 -16.91
CA ALA A 37 -2.89 2.35 -17.27
C ALA A 37 -3.95 2.75 -16.24
N GLU A 38 -5.14 3.06 -16.72
CA GLU A 38 -6.32 3.11 -15.87
C GLU A 38 -6.82 1.68 -15.69
N ILE A 39 -6.78 1.19 -14.44
CA ILE A 39 -7.28 -0.14 -14.10
C ILE A 39 -8.80 -0.12 -14.14
N THR A 40 -9.39 0.80 -13.39
CA THR A 40 -10.83 1.05 -13.28
C THR A 40 -11.06 2.44 -12.68
N SER A 41 -12.30 2.76 -12.35
CA SER A 41 -12.61 3.98 -11.61
C SER A 41 -13.75 3.75 -10.62
N GLN A 42 -13.63 4.37 -9.47
CA GLN A 42 -14.70 4.47 -8.48
C GLN A 42 -15.61 5.60 -8.89
N ALA A 43 -16.87 5.28 -9.10
CA ALA A 43 -17.90 6.25 -9.49
C ALA A 43 -18.95 6.36 -8.39
N THR A 44 -19.51 7.56 -8.23
CA THR A 44 -20.63 7.80 -7.31
C THR A 44 -21.90 8.08 -8.10
N ASP A 45 -23.06 7.92 -7.47
CA ASP A 45 -24.37 8.27 -8.05
C ASP A 45 -24.47 9.76 -8.41
N GLN A 46 -23.58 10.59 -7.85
CA GLN A 46 -23.49 12.02 -8.14
C GLN A 46 -22.63 12.34 -9.37
N GLY A 47 -22.10 11.32 -10.04
CA GLY A 47 -21.29 11.47 -11.24
C GLY A 47 -19.79 11.76 -10.99
N ASP A 48 -19.36 11.79 -9.75
CA ASP A 48 -17.94 11.90 -9.45
C ASP A 48 -17.20 10.63 -9.87
N ARG A 49 -15.99 10.80 -10.44
CA ARG A 49 -15.17 9.72 -10.94
C ARG A 49 -13.76 9.83 -10.40
N PHE A 50 -13.34 8.80 -9.69
CA PHE A 50 -12.03 8.65 -9.09
C PHE A 50 -11.30 7.48 -9.76
N PRO A 51 -10.44 7.71 -10.77
CA PRO A 51 -9.75 6.64 -11.47
C PRO A 51 -8.68 6.01 -10.59
N ILE A 52 -8.46 4.70 -10.77
CA ILE A 52 -7.39 3.92 -10.17
C ILE A 52 -6.34 3.68 -11.24
N TYR A 53 -5.13 4.18 -11.03
CA TYR A 53 -4.03 4.07 -11.98
C TYR A 53 -2.92 3.12 -11.51
N ALA A 54 -2.37 2.39 -12.48
CA ALA A 54 -1.09 1.71 -12.38
C ALA A 54 -0.04 2.46 -13.20
N TYR A 55 1.21 2.47 -12.70
CA TYR A 55 2.40 2.97 -13.40
C TYR A 55 3.42 1.85 -13.50
N PHE A 56 4.03 1.66 -14.66
CA PHE A 56 5.01 0.60 -14.86
C PHE A 56 5.98 0.95 -15.99
N ASN A 57 7.23 0.50 -15.86
CA ASN A 57 8.25 0.67 -16.89
C ASN A 57 8.45 -0.58 -17.76
N SER A 58 7.80 -1.68 -17.42
CA SER A 58 7.83 -2.94 -18.15
C SER A 58 6.54 -3.73 -17.91
N SER A 59 6.12 -4.54 -18.87
CA SER A 59 5.05 -5.52 -18.67
C SER A 59 5.50 -6.75 -17.85
N SER A 60 6.83 -7.01 -17.79
CA SER A 60 7.44 -7.98 -16.89
C SER A 60 7.91 -7.24 -15.64
N VAL A 61 7.64 -7.75 -14.44
CA VAL A 61 7.76 -7.02 -13.17
C VAL A 61 8.62 -7.81 -12.19
N ASP A 62 9.60 -7.12 -11.58
CA ASP A 62 10.48 -7.64 -10.53
C ASP A 62 10.13 -7.04 -9.16
N ASP A 63 9.48 -5.86 -9.12
CA ASP A 63 9.07 -5.20 -7.90
C ASP A 63 7.65 -4.65 -8.03
N VAL A 64 6.85 -4.84 -6.97
CA VAL A 64 5.48 -4.30 -6.87
C VAL A 64 5.40 -3.40 -5.65
N LEU A 65 5.00 -2.16 -5.85
CA LEU A 65 4.72 -1.20 -4.80
C LEU A 65 3.23 -0.92 -4.74
N ILE A 66 2.64 -1.09 -3.58
CA ILE A 66 1.21 -0.90 -3.34
C ILE A 66 1.01 0.17 -2.27
N GLY A 67 -0.08 0.92 -2.36
CA GLY A 67 -0.48 1.85 -1.31
C GLY A 67 -1.92 2.34 -1.48
N GLY A 68 -2.47 2.84 -0.39
CA GLY A 68 -3.80 3.44 -0.39
C GLY A 68 -4.93 2.48 -0.72
N ILE A 69 -4.84 1.22 -0.32
CA ILE A 69 -5.95 0.25 -0.32
C ILE A 69 -7.06 0.75 0.59
N HIS A 70 -6.70 1.22 1.77
CA HIS A 70 -7.63 1.85 2.70
C HIS A 70 -7.55 3.37 2.59
N GLY A 71 -8.69 4.01 2.32
CA GLY A 71 -8.72 5.47 2.12
C GLY A 71 -8.36 6.30 3.35
N ARG A 72 -8.42 5.72 4.54
CA ARG A 72 -8.03 6.39 5.79
C ARG A 72 -6.53 6.37 6.06
N GLU A 73 -5.78 5.65 5.29
CA GLU A 73 -4.36 5.36 5.44
C GLU A 73 -3.53 6.10 4.38
N PRO A 74 -3.38 7.44 4.50
CA PRO A 74 -2.85 8.25 3.41
C PRO A 74 -1.33 8.18 3.25
N ALA A 75 -0.58 7.81 4.31
CA ALA A 75 0.86 7.99 4.31
C ALA A 75 1.57 7.13 3.26
N GLY A 76 1.14 5.87 3.08
CA GLY A 76 1.70 4.97 2.07
C GLY A 76 1.51 5.48 0.64
N ALA A 77 0.29 5.93 0.31
CA ALA A 77 0.00 6.50 -1.01
C ALA A 77 0.83 7.76 -1.30
N ILE A 78 0.97 8.64 -0.30
CA ILE A 78 1.76 9.87 -0.43
C ILE A 78 3.25 9.54 -0.54
N ALA A 79 3.76 8.58 0.24
CA ALA A 79 5.15 8.16 0.18
C ALA A 79 5.49 7.58 -1.19
N ASN A 80 4.66 6.66 -1.72
CA ASN A 80 4.81 6.11 -3.06
C ASN A 80 4.88 7.21 -4.13
N SER A 81 3.99 8.20 -4.07
CA SER A 81 3.98 9.29 -5.03
C SER A 81 5.22 10.20 -4.93
N ARG A 82 5.68 10.50 -3.72
CA ARG A 82 6.91 11.30 -3.49
C ARG A 82 8.18 10.55 -3.88
N TYR A 83 8.13 9.24 -3.85
CA TYR A 83 9.27 8.39 -4.23
C TYR A 83 9.47 8.31 -5.75
N ALA A 84 8.55 8.85 -6.55
CA ALA A 84 8.59 8.79 -8.02
C ALA A 84 9.93 9.27 -8.62
N GLU A 85 10.53 10.33 -8.08
CA GLU A 85 11.84 10.82 -8.54
C GLU A 85 12.96 9.77 -8.34
N LYS A 86 12.95 9.05 -7.23
CA LYS A 86 13.90 7.94 -7.00
C LYS A 86 13.59 6.75 -7.90
N LEU A 87 12.31 6.46 -8.14
CA LEU A 87 11.88 5.39 -9.07
C LEU A 87 12.35 5.65 -10.50
N LEU A 88 12.50 6.90 -10.95
CA LEU A 88 13.08 7.22 -12.26
C LEU A 88 14.48 6.63 -12.42
N ARG A 89 15.31 6.73 -11.38
CA ARG A 89 16.68 6.19 -11.38
C ARG A 89 16.68 4.66 -11.30
N LEU A 90 15.88 4.11 -10.39
CA LEU A 90 15.75 2.66 -10.18
C LEU A 90 15.14 1.95 -11.40
N GLY A 91 14.21 2.59 -12.07
CA GLY A 91 13.54 2.05 -13.26
C GLY A 91 14.47 1.86 -14.49
N LEU A 92 15.72 2.32 -14.45
CA LEU A 92 16.71 2.02 -15.47
C LEU A 92 17.25 0.59 -15.34
N GLU A 93 17.19 0.01 -14.15
CA GLU A 93 17.78 -1.30 -13.83
C GLU A 93 16.75 -2.32 -13.37
N ARG A 94 15.62 -1.86 -12.88
CA ARG A 94 14.56 -2.69 -12.28
C ARG A 94 13.23 -2.52 -13.03
N LYS A 95 12.46 -3.59 -13.07
CA LYS A 95 11.12 -3.61 -13.69
C LYS A 95 10.07 -3.47 -12.59
N ILE A 96 9.49 -2.30 -12.49
CA ILE A 96 8.66 -1.89 -11.35
C ILE A 96 7.22 -1.69 -11.80
N LEU A 97 6.28 -2.21 -10.99
CA LEU A 97 4.87 -1.89 -11.00
C LEU A 97 4.54 -1.06 -9.76
N LEU A 98 4.04 0.13 -9.96
CA LEU A 98 3.59 1.03 -8.91
C LEU A 98 2.07 1.18 -8.94
N LEU A 99 1.42 0.84 -7.84
CA LEU A 99 -0.01 1.02 -7.57
C LEU A 99 -0.15 2.06 -6.44
N PRO A 100 -0.07 3.35 -6.75
CA PRO A 100 0.17 4.38 -5.72
C PRO A 100 -1.04 4.64 -4.83
N LEU A 101 -2.26 4.48 -5.35
CA LEU A 101 -3.49 4.79 -4.64
C LEU A 101 -4.63 3.93 -5.20
N LEU A 102 -4.95 2.83 -4.51
CA LEU A 102 -5.96 1.87 -4.96
C LEU A 102 -7.38 2.24 -4.53
N ASN A 103 -7.55 3.16 -3.57
CA ASN A 103 -8.86 3.63 -3.13
C ASN A 103 -8.94 5.17 -3.11
N PRO A 104 -8.91 5.84 -4.27
CA PRO A 104 -8.91 7.30 -4.34
C PRO A 104 -10.21 7.95 -3.82
N TRP A 105 -11.35 7.30 -3.97
CA TRP A 105 -12.61 7.76 -3.38
C TRP A 105 -12.55 7.73 -1.84
N GLY A 106 -12.14 6.58 -1.28
CA GLY A 106 -11.98 6.44 0.17
C GLY A 106 -10.93 7.40 0.73
N TYR A 107 -9.83 7.62 0.00
CA TYR A 107 -8.82 8.60 0.36
C TYR A 107 -9.40 10.02 0.47
N PHE A 108 -10.20 10.43 -0.51
CA PHE A 108 -10.84 11.75 -0.50
C PHE A 108 -11.85 11.88 0.64
N HIS A 109 -12.67 10.86 0.87
CA HIS A 109 -13.74 10.87 1.87
C HIS A 109 -13.30 10.42 3.28
N HIS A 110 -12.04 10.02 3.47
CA HIS A 110 -11.51 9.46 4.72
C HIS A 110 -12.30 8.21 5.17
N ILE A 111 -12.55 7.32 4.25
CA ILE A 111 -13.31 6.08 4.48
C ILE A 111 -12.41 4.88 4.14
N ARG A 112 -12.44 3.82 4.97
CA ARG A 112 -11.62 2.62 4.76
C ARG A 112 -11.92 1.96 3.41
N TYR A 113 -13.18 1.77 3.10
CA TYR A 113 -13.67 1.01 1.95
C TYR A 113 -13.94 1.89 0.72
N GLY A 114 -14.29 1.25 -0.41
CA GLY A 114 -14.75 1.94 -1.61
C GLY A 114 -16.20 2.44 -1.49
N PRO A 115 -16.74 3.08 -2.55
CA PRO A 115 -18.09 3.64 -2.53
C PRO A 115 -19.21 2.59 -2.34
N SER A 116 -18.95 1.33 -2.66
CA SER A 116 -19.86 0.21 -2.40
C SER A 116 -19.92 -0.22 -0.93
N GLY A 117 -19.08 0.34 -0.06
CA GLY A 117 -18.92 -0.12 1.32
C GLY A 117 -18.09 -1.41 1.44
N GLN A 118 -17.47 -1.84 0.35
CA GLN A 118 -16.68 -3.07 0.29
C GLN A 118 -15.19 -2.76 0.14
N SER A 119 -14.36 -3.72 0.48
CA SER A 119 -12.91 -3.62 0.31
C SER A 119 -12.52 -3.50 -1.16
N VAL A 120 -11.45 -2.77 -1.42
CA VAL A 120 -10.94 -2.53 -2.78
C VAL A 120 -9.96 -3.62 -3.20
N SER A 121 -9.13 -4.11 -2.30
CA SER A 121 -8.11 -5.11 -2.63
C SER A 121 -7.52 -5.82 -1.41
N ASP A 122 -8.25 -5.82 -0.32
CA ASP A 122 -7.87 -6.33 0.98
C ASP A 122 -8.85 -7.42 1.41
N SER A 123 -8.39 -8.40 2.18
CA SER A 123 -9.15 -9.50 2.80
C SER A 123 -10.11 -10.27 1.89
N ASP A 124 -10.07 -11.57 1.90
CA ASP A 124 -10.99 -12.56 1.29
C ASP A 124 -11.44 -12.34 -0.16
N HIS A 125 -11.10 -11.21 -0.77
CA HIS A 125 -11.69 -10.71 -2.00
C HIS A 125 -10.93 -11.10 -3.24
N CYS A 126 -9.59 -11.09 -3.15
CA CYS A 126 -8.76 -11.39 -4.30
C CYS A 126 -8.63 -12.89 -4.56
N LEU A 127 -8.70 -13.72 -3.52
CA LEU A 127 -8.57 -15.18 -3.64
C LEU A 127 -9.88 -15.91 -3.96
N GLY A 128 -10.99 -15.19 -4.17
CA GLY A 128 -12.28 -15.82 -4.49
C GLY A 128 -12.87 -16.65 -3.34
N ARG A 129 -12.50 -16.38 -2.08
CA ARG A 129 -13.11 -16.99 -0.90
C ARG A 129 -14.57 -16.60 -0.75
N LEU A 130 -14.96 -15.45 -1.32
CA LEU A 130 -16.34 -15.09 -1.53
C LEU A 130 -16.81 -15.54 -2.92
N PRO A 131 -18.13 -15.75 -3.16
CA PRO A 131 -18.69 -16.16 -4.43
C PRO A 131 -18.36 -15.20 -5.60
N ALA A 132 -17.99 -13.97 -5.29
CA ALA A 132 -17.51 -12.97 -6.24
C ALA A 132 -16.48 -12.08 -5.52
N ALA A 133 -15.65 -11.38 -6.31
CA ALA A 133 -14.82 -10.31 -5.76
C ALA A 133 -15.70 -9.34 -4.98
N ALA A 134 -15.22 -8.85 -3.82
CA ALA A 134 -16.02 -8.02 -2.93
C ALA A 134 -16.50 -6.73 -3.57
N SER A 135 -15.71 -6.22 -4.52
CA SER A 135 -16.04 -5.01 -5.25
C SER A 135 -15.63 -5.12 -6.71
N PRO A 136 -16.24 -4.34 -7.61
CA PRO A 136 -15.78 -4.23 -8.99
C PRO A 136 -14.32 -3.78 -9.08
N GLU A 137 -13.88 -2.93 -8.14
CA GLU A 137 -12.49 -2.48 -8.05
C GLU A 137 -11.53 -3.61 -7.73
N ALA A 138 -11.84 -4.43 -6.71
CA ALA A 138 -11.04 -5.60 -6.34
C ALA A 138 -10.92 -6.59 -7.52
N ALA A 139 -12.01 -6.84 -8.24
CA ALA A 139 -11.99 -7.67 -9.44
C ALA A 139 -11.08 -7.10 -10.52
N ALA A 140 -11.20 -5.79 -10.81
CA ALA A 140 -10.42 -5.13 -11.85
C ALA A 140 -8.92 -5.06 -11.51
N ILE A 141 -8.58 -4.80 -10.24
CA ILE A 141 -7.18 -4.78 -9.77
C ILE A 141 -6.58 -6.19 -9.89
N THR A 142 -7.29 -7.21 -9.42
CA THR A 142 -6.84 -8.61 -9.52
C THR A 142 -6.63 -9.02 -10.98
N GLU A 143 -7.57 -8.73 -11.85
CA GLU A 143 -7.47 -8.99 -13.29
C GLU A 143 -6.26 -8.28 -13.91
N PHE A 144 -6.06 -7.00 -13.57
CA PHE A 144 -4.92 -6.24 -14.08
C PHE A 144 -3.59 -6.85 -13.64
N VAL A 145 -3.42 -7.11 -12.34
CA VAL A 145 -2.15 -7.59 -11.79
C VAL A 145 -1.85 -9.02 -12.25
N LEU A 146 -2.85 -9.90 -12.33
CA LEU A 146 -2.62 -11.29 -12.67
C LEU A 146 -2.58 -11.59 -14.17
N ASN A 147 -3.36 -10.88 -14.98
CA ASN A 147 -3.56 -11.23 -16.38
C ASN A 147 -2.97 -10.22 -17.36
N ARG A 148 -2.77 -8.97 -16.95
CA ARG A 148 -2.15 -7.93 -17.79
C ARG A 148 -0.67 -7.74 -17.54
N MET A 149 -0.22 -8.03 -16.31
CA MET A 149 1.19 -7.94 -15.94
C MET A 149 1.81 -9.33 -15.85
N THR A 150 3.06 -9.44 -16.24
CA THR A 150 3.87 -10.65 -16.04
C THR A 150 4.70 -10.46 -14.77
N ILE A 151 4.18 -10.89 -13.63
CA ILE A 151 4.91 -10.84 -12.37
C ILE A 151 5.91 -12.00 -12.35
N ASN A 152 7.19 -11.67 -12.24
CA ASN A 152 8.25 -12.67 -12.25
C ASN A 152 8.28 -13.47 -10.95
N PRO A 153 8.56 -14.78 -10.98
CA PRO A 153 8.81 -15.53 -9.76
C PRO A 153 9.97 -14.92 -8.97
N GLY A 154 9.78 -14.74 -7.67
CA GLY A 154 10.74 -14.06 -6.81
C GLY A 154 10.65 -12.53 -6.84
N ALA A 155 9.65 -11.96 -7.54
CA ALA A 155 9.38 -10.53 -7.46
C ALA A 155 9.15 -10.09 -6.01
N ALA A 156 9.70 -8.93 -5.64
CA ALA A 156 9.50 -8.37 -4.32
C ALA A 156 8.22 -7.51 -4.29
N VAL A 157 7.46 -7.62 -3.20
CA VAL A 157 6.22 -6.85 -3.00
C VAL A 157 6.32 -6.05 -1.71
N LEU A 158 5.98 -4.76 -1.78
CA LEU A 158 5.84 -3.89 -0.63
C LEU A 158 4.48 -3.21 -0.65
N ASP A 159 3.67 -3.49 0.36
CA ASP A 159 2.40 -2.83 0.60
C ASP A 159 2.48 -1.92 1.83
N LEU A 160 1.98 -0.70 1.69
CA LEU A 160 2.11 0.35 2.70
C LEU A 160 0.74 0.67 3.31
N HIS A 161 0.52 0.18 4.52
CA HIS A 161 -0.70 0.34 5.31
C HIS A 161 -0.50 1.13 6.59
N GLU A 162 -1.59 1.60 7.17
CA GLU A 162 -1.63 2.20 8.50
C GLU A 162 -2.78 1.58 9.30
N ASP A 163 -2.54 1.24 10.56
CA ASP A 163 -3.57 0.67 11.44
C ASP A 163 -4.13 1.76 12.39
N PRO A 164 -5.32 2.30 12.10
CA PRO A 164 -5.94 3.34 12.90
C PRO A 164 -6.58 2.79 14.18
N VAL A 165 -5.77 2.47 15.18
CA VAL A 165 -6.20 1.88 16.47
C VAL A 165 -7.25 2.68 17.23
N TYR A 166 -7.42 3.96 16.92
CA TYR A 166 -8.47 4.78 17.54
C TYR A 166 -9.90 4.29 17.23
N GLU A 167 -10.08 3.42 16.26
CA GLU A 167 -11.35 2.82 15.92
C GLU A 167 -11.67 1.55 16.73
N ALA A 168 -10.65 1.01 17.37
CA ALA A 168 -10.75 -0.14 18.25
C ALA A 168 -9.98 0.17 19.54
N PRO A 169 -10.58 0.95 20.45
CA PRO A 169 -9.87 1.47 21.64
C PRO A 169 -9.38 0.39 22.59
N GLU A 170 -9.92 -0.81 22.53
CA GLU A 170 -9.45 -2.00 23.25
C GLU A 170 -8.16 -2.58 22.66
N TYR A 171 -7.81 -2.17 21.45
CA TYR A 171 -6.65 -2.63 20.72
C TYR A 171 -5.48 -1.67 20.94
N ARG A 172 -4.48 -2.09 21.68
CA ARG A 172 -3.28 -1.33 21.95
C ARG A 172 -3.49 0.08 22.51
N LEU A 173 -3.86 0.11 23.75
CA LEU A 173 -4.07 1.35 24.51
C LEU A 173 -2.82 2.26 24.58
N GLU A 174 -1.63 1.76 24.25
CA GLU A 174 -0.36 2.35 24.70
C GLU A 174 0.43 3.06 23.59
N GLY A 175 -0.14 3.40 22.48
CA GLY A 175 0.67 4.25 21.66
C GLY A 175 0.72 3.95 20.19
N TRP A 176 1.84 4.25 19.63
CA TRP A 176 2.15 4.23 18.23
C TRP A 176 3.44 3.47 17.98
N GLY A 177 3.66 3.11 16.73
CA GLY A 177 4.81 2.32 16.29
C GLY A 177 4.50 1.68 14.96
N SER A 178 5.25 0.65 14.60
CA SER A 178 5.05 -0.10 13.37
C SER A 178 5.04 -1.59 13.63
N TYR A 179 4.43 -2.35 12.75
CA TYR A 179 4.60 -3.78 12.65
C TYR A 179 4.53 -4.23 11.19
N LEU A 180 4.85 -5.48 10.93
CA LEU A 180 4.94 -6.03 9.59
C LEU A 180 4.15 -7.33 9.50
N TYR A 181 3.47 -7.52 8.37
CA TYR A 181 3.13 -8.85 7.87
C TYR A 181 4.18 -9.28 6.85
N ILE A 182 4.62 -10.52 6.93
CA ILE A 182 5.52 -11.13 5.96
C ILE A 182 4.94 -12.48 5.52
N SER A 183 4.69 -12.64 4.24
CA SER A 183 4.09 -13.86 3.70
C SER A 183 5.14 -14.96 3.58
N GLY A 184 5.08 -15.94 4.50
CA GLY A 184 5.94 -17.11 4.50
C GLY A 184 7.28 -16.96 5.21
N GLU A 185 7.69 -18.01 5.91
CA GLU A 185 8.96 -18.08 6.66
C GLU A 185 10.20 -17.84 5.78
N ASN A 186 10.18 -18.29 4.53
CA ASN A 186 11.25 -18.04 3.57
C ASN A 186 11.40 -16.55 3.23
N CYS A 187 10.31 -15.80 3.24
CA CYS A 187 10.33 -14.35 2.99
C CYS A 187 10.88 -13.59 4.20
N LEU A 188 10.68 -14.08 5.42
CA LEU A 188 11.22 -13.46 6.62
C LEU A 188 12.77 -13.36 6.58
N SER A 189 13.46 -14.41 6.15
CA SER A 189 14.90 -14.44 6.04
C SER A 189 15.46 -13.75 4.80
N HIS A 190 14.61 -13.26 3.91
CA HIS A 190 15.05 -12.59 2.70
C HIS A 190 15.79 -11.27 3.01
N PRO A 191 16.89 -10.95 2.30
CA PRO A 191 17.69 -9.74 2.59
C PRO A 191 16.89 -8.44 2.57
N ILE A 192 15.90 -8.30 1.68
CA ILE A 192 15.01 -7.12 1.63
C ILE A 192 14.17 -7.03 2.91
N SER A 193 13.57 -8.15 3.37
CA SER A 193 12.79 -8.16 4.61
C SER A 193 13.64 -7.75 5.81
N GLN A 194 14.85 -8.27 5.89
CA GLN A 194 15.77 -7.94 6.99
C GLN A 194 16.16 -6.45 6.97
N ARG A 195 16.37 -5.84 5.79
CA ARG A 195 16.64 -4.39 5.69
C ARG A 195 15.44 -3.55 6.12
N VAL A 196 14.23 -3.93 5.70
CA VAL A 196 13.01 -3.23 6.10
C VAL A 196 12.77 -3.34 7.61
N ILE A 197 12.94 -4.53 8.19
CA ILE A 197 12.85 -4.76 9.64
C ILE A 197 13.85 -3.87 10.38
N GLU A 198 15.11 -3.85 9.95
CA GLU A 198 16.16 -3.06 10.61
C GLU A 198 15.91 -1.55 10.44
N CYS A 199 15.42 -1.11 9.29
CA CYS A 199 15.02 0.26 9.05
C CYS A 199 13.94 0.70 10.05
N LEU A 200 12.89 -0.10 10.24
CA LEU A 200 11.80 0.23 11.14
C LEU A 200 12.21 0.18 12.61
N LYS A 201 13.10 -0.76 13.02
CA LYS A 201 13.66 -0.79 14.38
C LYS A 201 14.33 0.54 14.77
N ASN A 202 14.93 1.21 13.79
CA ASN A 202 15.69 2.44 13.98
C ASN A 202 14.92 3.71 13.51
N SER A 203 13.64 3.58 13.20
CA SER A 203 12.80 4.71 12.75
C SER A 203 12.21 5.49 13.93
N SER A 204 11.60 6.64 13.61
CA SER A 204 10.79 7.40 14.57
C SER A 204 9.48 6.69 14.93
N LEU A 205 9.07 5.70 14.13
CA LEU A 205 7.94 4.80 14.40
C LEU A 205 8.47 3.37 14.57
N PRO A 206 9.13 3.05 15.68
CA PRO A 206 9.87 1.80 15.83
C PRO A 206 8.93 0.59 15.85
N LEU A 207 9.49 -0.56 15.52
CA LEU A 207 8.75 -1.82 15.60
C LEU A 207 8.29 -2.11 17.03
N ILE A 208 7.03 -2.48 17.16
CA ILE A 208 6.45 -2.97 18.40
C ILE A 208 6.87 -4.42 18.56
N ARG A 209 7.72 -4.70 19.55
CA ARG A 209 8.34 -6.00 19.69
C ARG A 209 7.35 -7.12 19.95
N GLU A 210 6.42 -6.90 20.87
CA GLU A 210 5.46 -7.89 21.34
C GLU A 210 4.06 -7.31 21.36
N GLY A 211 3.07 -8.14 21.14
CA GLY A 211 1.68 -7.77 21.28
C GLY A 211 0.74 -8.66 20.49
N THR A 212 -0.53 -8.29 20.46
CA THR A 212 -1.57 -9.00 19.72
C THR A 212 -2.36 -7.98 18.91
N THR A 213 -2.61 -8.23 17.64
CA THR A 213 -3.47 -7.38 16.82
C THR A 213 -4.93 -7.50 17.26
N ARG A 214 -5.78 -6.58 16.81
CA ARG A 214 -7.23 -6.67 17.03
C ARG A 214 -7.86 -7.93 16.41
N PHE A 215 -7.16 -8.58 15.51
CA PHE A 215 -7.58 -9.84 14.88
C PHE A 215 -7.08 -11.06 15.66
N GLY A 216 -6.40 -10.87 16.79
CA GLY A 216 -5.86 -11.96 17.62
C GLY A 216 -4.51 -12.50 17.16
N GLU A 217 -3.88 -11.88 16.19
CA GLU A 217 -2.58 -12.31 15.68
C GLU A 217 -1.45 -11.85 16.58
N ARG A 218 -0.52 -12.75 16.87
CA ARG A 218 0.61 -12.46 17.76
C ARG A 218 1.78 -11.89 16.97
N LEU A 219 2.29 -10.76 17.47
CA LEU A 219 3.56 -10.20 17.00
C LEU A 219 4.73 -10.84 17.73
N THR A 220 5.78 -11.16 16.98
CA THR A 220 7.08 -11.56 17.49
C THR A 220 8.14 -10.67 16.86
N ASP A 221 8.86 -9.90 17.68
CA ASP A 221 9.83 -8.90 17.21
C ASP A 221 9.28 -7.92 16.15
N GLY A 222 8.01 -7.59 16.26
CA GLY A 222 7.32 -6.66 15.34
C GLY A 222 6.84 -7.29 14.05
N VAL A 223 6.92 -8.61 13.91
CA VAL A 223 6.53 -9.31 12.68
C VAL A 223 5.44 -10.33 12.95
N ILE A 224 4.51 -10.42 12.01
CA ILE A 224 3.50 -11.49 11.89
C ILE A 224 3.82 -12.24 10.60
N VAL A 225 3.94 -13.56 10.69
CA VAL A 225 4.25 -14.43 9.54
C VAL A 225 3.04 -15.29 9.19
N ASN A 226 2.84 -15.54 7.91
CA ASN A 226 1.82 -16.45 7.38
C ASN A 226 0.37 -16.04 7.67
N THR A 227 0.01 -14.81 7.38
CA THR A 227 -1.41 -14.44 7.36
C THR A 227 -2.08 -14.87 6.06
N GLU A 228 -3.28 -15.38 6.17
CA GLU A 228 -4.13 -15.76 5.05
C GLU A 228 -5.41 -14.92 5.11
N ASP A 229 -5.36 -13.74 4.52
CA ASP A 229 -6.47 -12.80 4.52
C ASP A 229 -7.15 -12.60 3.16
N GLY A 230 -6.52 -13.12 2.07
CA GLY A 230 -7.06 -12.99 0.73
C GLY A 230 -6.76 -11.66 0.05
N SER A 231 -5.82 -10.89 0.57
CA SER A 231 -5.35 -9.62 -0.01
C SER A 231 -4.58 -9.81 -1.33
N ILE A 232 -4.34 -8.69 -2.03
CA ILE A 232 -3.62 -8.72 -3.31
C ILE A 232 -2.16 -9.15 -3.12
N ASP A 233 -1.52 -8.78 -2.04
CA ASP A 233 -0.15 -9.13 -1.72
C ASP A 233 -0.01 -10.63 -1.39
N GLU A 234 -0.93 -11.21 -0.60
CA GLU A 234 -1.00 -12.65 -0.38
C GLU A 234 -1.22 -13.43 -1.69
N LEU A 235 -2.09 -12.90 -2.56
CA LEU A 235 -2.36 -13.49 -3.86
C LEU A 235 -1.10 -13.51 -4.74
N LEU A 236 -0.28 -12.46 -4.71
CA LEU A 236 1.02 -12.41 -5.39
C LEU A 236 1.98 -13.47 -4.83
N TYR A 237 2.03 -13.62 -3.49
CA TYR A 237 2.82 -14.68 -2.85
C TYR A 237 2.40 -16.08 -3.33
N LYS A 238 1.11 -16.39 -3.23
CA LYS A 238 0.59 -17.74 -3.52
C LYS A 238 0.57 -18.09 -5.01
N LEU A 239 0.19 -17.16 -5.86
CA LEU A 239 -0.06 -17.45 -7.28
C LEU A 239 1.10 -17.04 -8.19
N ARG A 240 2.02 -16.19 -7.73
CA ARG A 240 3.16 -15.72 -8.53
C ARG A 240 4.50 -16.02 -7.89
N ALA A 241 4.51 -16.72 -6.75
CA ALA A 241 5.73 -17.05 -6.00
C ALA A 241 6.59 -15.80 -5.71
N CYS A 242 5.95 -14.66 -5.44
CA CYS A 242 6.64 -13.45 -5.03
C CYS A 242 7.33 -13.67 -3.67
N CYS A 243 8.55 -13.17 -3.54
CA CYS A 243 9.29 -13.18 -2.29
C CYS A 243 10.44 -12.15 -2.35
N PRO A 244 10.52 -11.22 -1.39
CA PRO A 244 9.63 -11.13 -0.24
C PRO A 244 8.28 -10.48 -0.59
N VAL A 245 7.29 -10.76 0.23
CA VAL A 245 6.03 -10.01 0.28
C VAL A 245 5.92 -9.42 1.68
N ILE A 246 5.91 -8.11 1.76
CA ILE A 246 5.98 -7.34 3.00
C ILE A 246 4.83 -6.33 3.01
N THR A 247 3.99 -6.40 4.04
CA THR A 247 2.98 -5.39 4.34
C THR A 247 3.39 -4.64 5.60
N THR A 248 3.52 -3.33 5.52
CA THR A 248 3.90 -2.49 6.66
C THR A 248 2.69 -1.82 7.26
N GLU A 249 2.62 -1.80 8.58
CA GLU A 249 1.55 -1.14 9.32
C GLU A 249 2.13 -0.11 10.29
N ASN A 250 1.77 1.16 10.10
CA ASN A 250 2.01 2.18 11.14
C ASN A 250 0.81 2.24 12.06
N ILE A 251 1.00 1.91 13.34
CA ILE A 251 -0.06 1.98 14.35
C ILE A 251 -0.26 3.43 14.75
N LEU A 252 -1.51 3.87 14.70
CA LEU A 252 -1.94 5.21 15.07
C LEU A 252 -2.90 5.15 16.27
N HIS A 253 -2.58 5.89 17.31
CA HIS A 253 -3.53 6.14 18.39
C HIS A 253 -4.07 7.57 18.26
N ALA A 254 -5.39 7.75 18.33
CA ALA A 254 -6.03 9.05 18.07
C ALA A 254 -5.44 10.22 18.84
N ALA A 255 -5.11 10.01 20.14
CA ALA A 255 -4.55 11.04 21.00
C ALA A 255 -3.05 11.32 20.75
N ASN A 256 -2.32 10.34 20.20
CA ASN A 256 -0.87 10.37 20.06
C ASN A 256 -0.41 10.02 18.65
N ALA A 257 -1.30 10.07 17.67
CA ALA A 257 -0.94 9.77 16.28
C ALA A 257 0.19 10.68 15.81
N PRO A 258 1.29 10.13 15.29
CA PRO A 258 2.36 10.93 14.72
C PRO A 258 1.83 11.81 13.59
N PRO A 259 2.35 13.02 13.42
CA PRO A 259 1.98 13.86 12.29
C PRO A 259 2.12 13.11 10.95
N LEU A 260 1.24 13.38 9.99
CA LEU A 260 1.26 12.74 8.67
C LEU A 260 2.65 12.85 8.00
N VAL A 261 3.33 13.98 8.17
CA VAL A 261 4.68 14.19 7.62
C VAL A 261 5.70 13.18 8.17
N GLU A 262 5.60 12.81 9.43
CA GLU A 262 6.50 11.85 10.08
C GLU A 262 6.22 10.42 9.62
N ARG A 263 4.95 10.06 9.46
CA ARG A 263 4.51 8.77 8.92
C ARG A 263 4.98 8.59 7.47
N ILE A 264 4.84 9.63 6.65
CA ILE A 264 5.37 9.66 5.28
C ILE A 264 6.89 9.50 5.28
N ALA A 265 7.60 10.22 6.16
CA ALA A 265 9.06 10.13 6.25
C ALA A 265 9.53 8.72 6.62
N THR A 266 8.78 8.02 7.48
CA THR A 266 9.05 6.62 7.82
C THR A 266 8.91 5.73 6.58
N TYR A 267 7.84 5.86 5.81
CA TYR A 267 7.66 5.06 4.59
C TYR A 267 8.67 5.38 3.49
N LEU A 268 9.13 6.62 3.37
CA LEU A 268 10.22 6.94 2.44
C LEU A 268 11.52 6.19 2.81
N LYS A 269 11.83 6.04 4.09
CA LYS A 269 12.96 5.23 4.56
C LYS A 269 12.73 3.73 4.33
N VAL A 270 11.50 3.24 4.51
CA VAL A 270 11.14 1.85 4.19
C VAL A 270 11.35 1.57 2.70
N LEU A 271 10.95 2.48 1.82
CA LEU A 271 11.20 2.38 0.39
C LEU A 271 12.71 2.39 0.07
N ASP A 272 13.50 3.24 0.73
CA ASP A 272 14.96 3.24 0.59
C ASP A 272 15.56 1.89 1.02
N ALA A 273 15.12 1.33 2.15
CA ALA A 273 15.56 0.02 2.62
C ALA A 273 15.12 -1.13 1.69
N PHE A 274 13.92 -1.05 1.14
CA PHE A 274 13.41 -2.03 0.19
C PHE A 274 14.28 -2.10 -1.06
N PHE A 275 14.64 -0.96 -1.63
CA PHE A 275 15.45 -0.86 -2.84
C PHE A 275 16.96 -0.85 -2.62
N ASP A 276 17.44 -0.92 -1.38
CA ASP A 276 18.86 -0.82 -1.03
C ASP A 276 19.51 0.51 -1.48
N VAL A 277 18.77 1.59 -1.33
CA VAL A 277 19.25 2.94 -1.65
C VAL A 277 19.85 3.55 -0.39
N SER A 278 21.15 3.81 -0.43
CA SER A 278 21.82 4.56 0.66
C SER A 278 21.25 5.97 0.71
N SER A 279 20.72 6.35 1.88
CA SER A 279 20.17 7.68 2.16
C SER A 279 21.27 8.74 2.28
#